data_d27558e20b43057141de982c160d5a03
#
_entry.id   d27558e20b43057141de982c160d5a03
#
_cell.length_a   1.000
_cell.length_b   1.000
_cell.length_c   1.000
_cell.angle_alpha   90.00
_cell.angle_beta   90.00
_cell.angle_gamma   90.00
#
_symmetry.space_group_name_H-M   'P 1'
#
loop_
_entity.id
_entity.type
_entity.pdbx_description
1 polymer ?
#
loop_
_entity_poly.entity_id
_entity_poly.type
_entity_poly.pdbx_seq_one_letter_code
_entity_poly.pdbx_strand_id
1 'polypeptide(L)'
;AGESFGRVVTVELGPDTAIFVPRGVGNAFQTLEENTAYTYLVNDHWSADALTAYSFLNLADESAAIDWPIDLAQAELSEKDRKHPRLHEITPLTPDPLLIVGASGQLGRELVRQLTAKNIPFEAVDRDRLDLGTPEKWRNAFRWRSYRAVINAAAYTAVDNAETPEGRREAWAANAHGVAALASVCEEANLPLVHVSTDYVFDGTLPVGQEYSVEHPISPLSVYGASKAAGESAATAWRKHYLLRTSWVVGEGKNFVATMASLAERGVDPAVVADQWGRPTFTQDLAGAALHLLFTGAPYGTYHVSNSGEVITWADLARAVYTGTGHDAARVSNTTTEEYFANAQVFAPRPTNSALDLSKLIAAGFTPRDHCDALAEYLKVL
;
A
#
# COMPACT_ATOMS: atom_id res chain seq x y z
N ALA A 1 13.90 -15.16 13.92
CA ALA A 1 14.55 -13.95 14.44
C ALA A 1 15.04 -13.14 13.26
N GLY A 2 14.85 -11.82 13.27
CA GLY A 2 15.41 -10.93 12.26
C GLY A 2 16.95 -10.84 12.40
N GLU A 3 17.63 -10.29 11.39
CA GLU A 3 19.11 -10.14 11.38
C GLU A 3 19.65 -9.28 12.54
N SER A 4 18.80 -8.46 13.16
CA SER A 4 19.16 -7.60 14.30
C SER A 4 18.87 -8.22 15.67
N PHE A 5 18.30 -9.44 15.74
CA PHE A 5 18.01 -10.09 17.02
C PHE A 5 19.31 -10.38 17.78
N GLY A 6 19.39 -9.88 19.03
CA GLY A 6 20.59 -10.00 19.87
C GLY A 6 21.70 -8.98 19.57
N ARG A 7 21.53 -8.09 18.57
CA ARG A 7 22.47 -6.98 18.38
C ARG A 7 22.34 -5.95 19.48
N VAL A 8 23.47 -5.51 20.00
CA VAL A 8 23.57 -4.47 21.03
C VAL A 8 24.15 -3.19 20.42
N VAL A 9 23.58 -2.06 20.82
CA VAL A 9 24.11 -0.73 20.54
C VAL A 9 24.25 -0.01 21.87
N THR A 10 25.45 0.46 22.17
CA THR A 10 25.75 1.24 23.39
C THR A 10 25.91 2.70 23.02
N VAL A 11 25.25 3.58 23.78
CA VAL A 11 25.31 5.03 23.58
C VAL A 11 25.49 5.70 24.93
N GLU A 12 26.49 6.59 25.05
CA GLU A 12 26.61 7.47 26.21
C GLU A 12 25.68 8.68 26.04
N LEU A 13 24.86 8.95 27.06
CA LEU A 13 23.87 10.02 27.07
C LEU A 13 24.29 11.11 28.05
N GLY A 14 24.44 12.34 27.55
CA GLY A 14 24.57 13.55 28.34
C GLY A 14 23.23 14.28 28.50
N PRO A 15 23.22 15.39 29.26
CA PRO A 15 22.00 16.18 29.53
C PRO A 15 21.29 16.71 28.27
N ASP A 16 22.04 16.90 27.18
CA ASP A 16 21.56 17.48 25.92
C ASP A 16 21.25 16.42 24.85
N THR A 17 21.28 15.14 25.22
CA THR A 17 21.12 14.03 24.30
C THR A 17 19.89 13.19 24.66
N ALA A 18 19.07 12.87 23.66
CA ALA A 18 17.97 11.91 23.79
C ALA A 18 18.08 10.82 22.72
N ILE A 19 17.71 9.59 23.06
CA ILE A 19 17.61 8.51 22.09
C ILE A 19 16.14 8.10 21.90
N PHE A 20 15.81 7.75 20.70
CA PHE A 20 14.53 7.11 20.38
C PHE A 20 14.75 5.58 20.30
N VAL A 21 14.07 4.85 21.18
CA VAL A 21 14.09 3.38 21.18
C VAL A 21 12.87 2.88 20.41
N PRO A 22 13.05 2.28 19.22
CA PRO A 22 11.95 1.74 18.44
C PRO A 22 11.24 0.59 19.16
N ARG A 23 9.97 0.37 18.81
CA ARG A 23 9.21 -0.79 19.29
C ARG A 23 9.93 -2.09 18.92
N GLY A 24 10.01 -3.04 19.86
CA GLY A 24 10.72 -4.31 19.69
C GLY A 24 12.22 -4.26 19.99
N VAL A 25 12.75 -3.10 20.35
CA VAL A 25 14.11 -2.94 20.85
C VAL A 25 14.06 -2.85 22.38
N GLY A 26 14.80 -3.72 23.05
CA GLY A 26 14.99 -3.64 24.50
C GLY A 26 15.88 -2.45 24.87
N ASN A 27 15.68 -1.85 26.04
CA ASN A 27 16.60 -0.86 26.58
C ASN A 27 17.02 -1.24 27.99
N ALA A 28 18.24 -0.87 28.32
CA ALA A 28 18.78 -0.88 29.68
C ALA A 28 19.72 0.32 29.81
N PHE A 29 19.97 0.77 31.00
CA PHE A 29 20.88 1.87 31.24
C PHE A 29 21.74 1.60 32.49
N GLN A 30 22.88 2.22 32.55
CA GLN A 30 23.77 2.25 33.73
C GLN A 30 24.13 3.71 34.00
N THR A 31 23.94 4.17 35.24
CA THR A 31 24.36 5.52 35.63
C THR A 31 25.85 5.51 35.93
N LEU A 32 26.55 6.50 35.36
CA LEU A 32 28.04 6.62 35.49
C LEU A 32 28.44 7.67 36.52
N GLU A 33 27.48 8.50 36.97
CA GLU A 33 27.71 9.55 37.96
C GLU A 33 26.68 9.49 39.09
N GLU A 34 27.06 9.95 40.27
CA GLU A 34 26.13 10.08 41.39
C GLU A 34 25.05 11.12 41.12
N ASN A 35 23.85 10.91 41.65
CA ASN A 35 22.70 11.77 41.52
C ASN A 35 22.20 11.96 40.07
N THR A 36 22.45 11.00 39.19
CA THR A 36 21.94 11.00 37.83
C THR A 36 20.43 10.79 37.82
N ALA A 37 19.70 11.66 37.13
CA ALA A 37 18.27 11.50 36.84
C ALA A 37 18.10 10.96 35.41
N TYR A 38 17.53 9.77 35.28
CA TYR A 38 17.15 9.20 33.97
C TYR A 38 15.65 9.36 33.75
N THR A 39 15.28 10.11 32.72
CA THR A 39 13.88 10.36 32.36
C THR A 39 13.57 9.79 31.00
N TYR A 40 12.46 9.09 30.88
CA TYR A 40 12.01 8.57 29.60
C TYR A 40 10.50 8.78 29.40
N LEU A 41 10.12 9.00 28.15
CA LEU A 41 8.73 9.12 27.74
C LEU A 41 8.30 7.80 27.10
N VAL A 42 7.11 7.34 27.43
CA VAL A 42 6.48 6.16 26.85
C VAL A 42 5.20 6.58 26.10
N ASN A 43 4.90 5.87 25.06
CA ASN A 43 3.71 6.12 24.22
C ASN A 43 2.44 5.44 24.75
N ASP A 44 2.54 4.76 25.91
CA ASP A 44 1.39 4.16 26.58
C ASP A 44 1.61 4.18 28.11
N HIS A 45 0.53 4.14 28.87
CA HIS A 45 0.61 4.09 30.33
C HIS A 45 1.01 2.69 30.81
N TRP A 46 1.82 2.65 31.85
CA TRP A 46 2.13 1.38 32.52
C TRP A 46 0.85 0.80 33.13
N SER A 47 0.64 -0.48 32.96
CA SER A 47 -0.39 -1.26 33.65
C SER A 47 0.17 -2.61 34.09
N ALA A 48 -0.36 -3.17 35.15
CA ALA A 48 0.06 -4.49 35.64
C ALA A 48 -0.17 -5.59 34.58
N ASP A 49 -1.23 -5.46 33.79
CA ASP A 49 -1.58 -6.41 32.72
C ASP A 49 -0.59 -6.36 31.53
N ALA A 50 0.09 -5.23 31.35
CA ALA A 50 1.10 -5.06 30.29
C ALA A 50 2.37 -5.87 30.58
N LEU A 51 2.62 -6.30 31.81
CA LEU A 51 3.82 -7.10 32.17
C LEU A 51 3.93 -8.40 31.38
N THR A 52 2.83 -9.00 30.98
CA THR A 52 2.81 -10.23 30.17
C THR A 52 3.22 -10.01 28.71
N ALA A 53 3.21 -8.74 28.25
CA ALA A 53 3.62 -8.37 26.89
C ALA A 53 5.08 -7.91 26.82
N TYR A 54 5.77 -7.80 27.96
CA TYR A 54 7.18 -7.40 27.98
C TYR A 54 8.10 -8.63 27.82
N SER A 55 9.14 -8.45 27.02
CA SER A 55 10.29 -9.33 26.98
C SER A 55 11.43 -8.72 27.81
N PHE A 56 12.12 -9.55 28.53
CA PHE A 56 13.27 -9.14 29.36
C PHE A 56 14.49 -9.93 28.94
N LEU A 57 15.67 -9.31 29.01
CA LEU A 57 16.96 -9.96 28.76
C LEU A 57 17.85 -9.80 29.98
N ASN A 58 18.55 -10.87 30.34
CA ASN A 58 19.55 -10.83 31.39
C ASN A 58 20.72 -9.90 30.98
N LEU A 59 21.06 -8.95 31.84
CA LEU A 59 22.09 -7.94 31.56
C LEU A 59 23.50 -8.56 31.41
N ALA A 60 23.71 -9.75 31.97
CA ALA A 60 24.95 -10.53 31.86
C ALA A 60 24.88 -11.65 30.82
N ASP A 61 24.02 -11.50 29.78
CA ASP A 61 23.89 -12.47 28.70
C ASP A 61 25.18 -12.53 27.86
N GLU A 62 25.75 -13.72 27.74
CA GLU A 62 27.02 -13.94 27.05
C GLU A 62 26.91 -13.78 25.55
N SER A 63 25.72 -14.05 24.98
CA SER A 63 25.46 -13.91 23.54
C SER A 63 25.25 -12.45 23.15
N ALA A 64 24.63 -11.66 24.02
CA ALA A 64 24.45 -10.23 23.82
C ALA A 64 25.76 -9.47 24.04
N ALA A 65 26.64 -10.01 24.90
CA ALA A 65 27.99 -9.50 25.17
C ALA A 65 28.02 -7.97 25.40
N ILE A 66 27.13 -7.47 26.28
CA ILE A 66 27.01 -6.03 26.54
C ILE A 66 28.29 -5.58 27.29
N ASP A 67 28.99 -4.60 26.71
CA ASP A 67 30.16 -3.98 27.34
C ASP A 67 29.70 -2.89 28.31
N TRP A 68 29.57 -3.25 29.58
CA TRP A 68 29.14 -2.34 30.64
C TRP A 68 30.34 -1.54 31.17
N PRO A 69 30.27 -0.19 31.20
CA PRO A 69 31.34 0.67 31.73
C PRO A 69 31.72 0.36 33.18
N ILE A 70 30.72 -0.01 34.00
CA ILE A 70 30.93 -0.51 35.39
C ILE A 70 30.57 -1.98 35.39
N ASP A 71 31.48 -2.81 35.87
CA ASP A 71 31.25 -4.26 35.99
C ASP A 71 29.97 -4.57 36.77
N LEU A 72 29.13 -5.45 36.24
CA LEU A 72 27.85 -5.81 36.84
C LEU A 72 28.00 -6.39 38.27
N ALA A 73 29.16 -6.94 38.61
CA ALA A 73 29.45 -7.38 39.96
C ALA A 73 29.60 -6.22 40.96
N GLN A 74 29.91 -5.02 40.45
CA GLN A 74 30.07 -3.80 41.25
C GLN A 74 28.84 -2.90 41.15
N ALA A 75 27.98 -3.15 40.18
CA ALA A 75 26.75 -2.37 39.95
C ALA A 75 25.63 -2.78 40.89
N GLU A 76 24.83 -1.81 41.29
CA GLU A 76 23.60 -2.08 42.06
C GLU A 76 22.51 -2.57 41.06
N LEU A 77 22.09 -3.82 41.21
CA LEU A 77 21.10 -4.49 40.40
C LEU A 77 19.96 -5.03 41.26
N SER A 78 18.72 -4.90 40.77
CA SER A 78 17.61 -5.56 41.45
C SER A 78 17.71 -7.10 41.33
N GLU A 79 17.12 -7.80 42.30
CA GLU A 79 16.99 -9.26 42.25
C GLU A 79 16.28 -9.74 40.98
N LYS A 80 15.34 -8.95 40.47
CA LYS A 80 14.57 -9.23 39.25
C LYS A 80 15.48 -9.18 38.03
N ASP A 81 16.29 -8.12 37.88
CA ASP A 81 17.20 -7.94 36.74
C ASP A 81 18.26 -9.05 36.67
N ARG A 82 18.69 -9.55 37.82
CA ARG A 82 19.63 -10.71 37.90
C ARG A 82 19.02 -12.03 37.40
N LYS A 83 17.68 -12.16 37.42
CA LYS A 83 16.94 -13.39 37.11
C LYS A 83 16.26 -13.37 35.73
N HIS A 84 16.46 -12.34 34.95
CA HIS A 84 15.88 -12.28 33.58
C HIS A 84 16.44 -13.44 32.72
N PRO A 85 15.65 -13.91 31.72
CA PRO A 85 16.03 -14.99 30.82
C PRO A 85 17.24 -14.62 29.96
N ARG A 86 17.99 -15.64 29.51
CA ARG A 86 19.07 -15.48 28.54
C ARG A 86 18.52 -15.33 27.14
N LEU A 87 19.30 -14.76 26.19
CA LEU A 87 18.86 -14.47 24.82
C LEU A 87 18.30 -15.73 24.12
N HIS A 88 18.88 -16.89 24.33
CA HIS A 88 18.41 -18.15 23.73
C HIS A 88 17.09 -18.68 24.31
N GLU A 89 16.66 -18.17 25.47
CA GLU A 89 15.38 -18.49 26.11
C GLU A 89 14.25 -17.51 25.68
N ILE A 90 14.62 -16.40 25.04
CA ILE A 90 13.66 -15.35 24.63
C ILE A 90 13.08 -15.68 23.26
N THR A 91 11.78 -15.69 23.18
CA THR A 91 11.10 -15.69 21.88
C THR A 91 11.21 -14.29 21.25
N PRO A 92 11.80 -14.18 20.04
CA PRO A 92 11.87 -12.90 19.34
C PRO A 92 10.49 -12.28 19.17
N LEU A 93 10.37 -10.98 19.39
CA LEU A 93 9.13 -10.27 19.08
C LEU A 93 8.86 -10.34 17.58
N THR A 94 7.66 -10.77 17.22
CA THR A 94 7.21 -10.69 15.84
C THR A 94 6.87 -9.23 15.51
N PRO A 95 7.30 -8.71 14.35
CA PRO A 95 6.87 -7.39 13.92
C PRO A 95 5.34 -7.31 13.88
N ASP A 96 4.78 -6.14 14.23
CA ASP A 96 3.36 -5.91 14.08
C ASP A 96 2.93 -6.18 12.61
N PRO A 97 1.77 -6.82 12.38
CA PRO A 97 1.31 -7.15 11.04
C PRO A 97 0.92 -5.89 10.25
N LEU A 98 0.90 -5.99 8.93
CA LEU A 98 0.20 -5.04 8.06
C LEU A 98 -1.28 -5.38 8.05
N LEU A 99 -2.15 -4.38 7.98
CA LEU A 99 -3.57 -4.58 7.68
C LEU A 99 -3.81 -4.36 6.20
N ILE A 100 -4.29 -5.38 5.49
CA ILE A 100 -4.67 -5.32 4.07
C ILE A 100 -6.18 -5.26 3.97
N VAL A 101 -6.72 -4.14 3.50
CA VAL A 101 -8.15 -3.93 3.30
C VAL A 101 -8.51 -4.21 1.84
N GLY A 102 -9.50 -5.07 1.59
CA GLY A 102 -9.90 -5.51 0.26
C GLY A 102 -9.02 -6.65 -0.28
N ALA A 103 -8.73 -7.62 0.57
CA ALA A 103 -7.80 -8.72 0.28
C ALA A 103 -8.22 -9.61 -0.89
N SER A 104 -9.52 -9.78 -1.15
CA SER A 104 -10.07 -10.58 -2.26
C SER A 104 -10.02 -9.88 -3.62
N GLY A 105 -9.76 -8.56 -3.67
CA GLY A 105 -9.57 -7.80 -4.90
C GLY A 105 -8.29 -8.15 -5.65
N GLN A 106 -8.15 -7.73 -6.91
CA GLN A 106 -6.96 -8.03 -7.74
C GLN A 106 -5.65 -7.63 -7.04
N LEU A 107 -5.56 -6.38 -6.55
CA LEU A 107 -4.39 -5.89 -5.84
C LEU A 107 -4.25 -6.55 -4.46
N GLY A 108 -5.37 -6.76 -3.74
CA GLY A 108 -5.35 -7.38 -2.41
C GLY A 108 -4.76 -8.78 -2.44
N ARG A 109 -5.18 -9.62 -3.40
CA ARG A 109 -4.61 -10.98 -3.60
C ARG A 109 -3.12 -10.93 -3.87
N GLU A 110 -2.68 -10.00 -4.70
CA GLU A 110 -1.26 -9.86 -5.03
C GLU A 110 -0.43 -9.39 -3.82
N LEU A 111 -0.94 -8.46 -3.02
CA LEU A 111 -0.30 -8.05 -1.76
C LEU A 111 -0.17 -9.23 -0.80
N VAL A 112 -1.23 -10.01 -0.62
CA VAL A 112 -1.21 -11.23 0.21
C VAL A 112 -0.15 -12.21 -0.31
N ARG A 113 -0.10 -12.46 -1.62
CA ARG A 113 0.89 -13.35 -2.25
C ARG A 113 2.33 -12.89 -1.99
N GLN A 114 2.62 -11.59 -2.20
CA GLN A 114 3.98 -11.05 -2.01
C GLN A 114 4.40 -11.06 -0.55
N LEU A 115 3.49 -10.70 0.37
CA LEU A 115 3.78 -10.69 1.81
C LEU A 115 4.01 -12.10 2.35
N THR A 116 3.20 -13.07 1.88
CA THR A 116 3.39 -14.49 2.22
C THR A 116 4.74 -15.00 1.75
N ALA A 117 5.11 -14.72 0.48
CA ALA A 117 6.39 -15.15 -0.08
C ALA A 117 7.60 -14.55 0.65
N LYS A 118 7.44 -13.36 1.25
CA LYS A 118 8.49 -12.66 2.02
C LYS A 118 8.43 -12.95 3.54
N ASN A 119 7.52 -13.81 4.00
CA ASN A 119 7.27 -14.09 5.42
C ASN A 119 7.03 -12.81 6.26
N ILE A 120 6.35 -11.82 5.68
CA ILE A 120 6.00 -10.57 6.36
C ILE A 120 4.62 -10.76 7.00
N PRO A 121 4.46 -10.52 8.33
CA PRO A 121 3.19 -10.66 9.00
C PRO A 121 2.15 -9.66 8.46
N PHE A 122 0.94 -10.15 8.21
CA PHE A 122 -0.20 -9.33 7.80
C PHE A 122 -1.52 -9.93 8.31
N GLU A 123 -2.53 -9.09 8.41
CA GLU A 123 -3.93 -9.46 8.53
C GLU A 123 -4.66 -8.99 7.26
N ALA A 124 -5.35 -9.91 6.60
CA ALA A 124 -6.10 -9.64 5.38
C ALA A 124 -7.59 -9.61 5.69
N VAL A 125 -8.28 -8.54 5.29
CA VAL A 125 -9.72 -8.36 5.55
C VAL A 125 -10.46 -7.94 4.30
N ASP A 126 -11.68 -8.42 4.20
CA ASP A 126 -12.62 -8.11 3.14
C ASP A 126 -13.86 -7.38 3.67
N ARG A 127 -14.84 -7.17 2.80
CA ARG A 127 -16.06 -6.39 3.06
C ARG A 127 -16.88 -6.93 4.24
N ASP A 128 -16.82 -8.20 4.53
CA ASP A 128 -17.50 -8.83 5.67
C ASP A 128 -16.99 -8.32 7.02
N ARG A 129 -15.68 -8.00 7.09
CA ARG A 129 -15.03 -7.50 8.30
C ARG A 129 -14.78 -5.98 8.28
N LEU A 130 -14.47 -5.42 7.12
CA LEU A 130 -14.22 -3.99 6.92
C LEU A 130 -14.85 -3.52 5.61
N ASP A 131 -16.12 -3.16 5.65
CA ASP A 131 -16.82 -2.51 4.56
C ASP A 131 -16.61 -1.00 4.64
N LEU A 132 -15.85 -0.44 3.69
CA LEU A 132 -15.63 1.01 3.63
C LEU A 132 -16.93 1.82 3.59
N GLY A 133 -18.02 1.26 3.04
CA GLY A 133 -19.33 1.90 3.00
C GLY A 133 -20.04 2.02 4.36
N THR A 134 -19.55 1.33 5.41
CA THR A 134 -20.19 1.30 6.74
C THR A 134 -19.16 1.49 7.86
N PRO A 135 -18.48 2.65 7.94
CA PRO A 135 -17.37 2.86 8.87
C PRO A 135 -17.76 2.72 10.35
N GLU A 136 -19.01 2.98 10.71
CA GLU A 136 -19.54 2.83 12.07
C GLU A 136 -19.46 1.37 12.58
N LYS A 137 -19.41 0.38 11.69
CA LYS A 137 -19.35 -1.04 12.06
C LYS A 137 -17.95 -1.53 12.41
N TRP A 138 -16.91 -0.95 11.80
CA TRP A 138 -15.55 -1.47 11.93
C TRP A 138 -14.58 -0.52 12.66
N ARG A 139 -14.87 0.78 12.76
CA ARG A 139 -13.95 1.76 13.35
C ARG A 139 -13.44 1.33 14.74
N ASN A 140 -14.29 0.76 15.56
CA ASN A 140 -13.99 0.30 16.92
C ASN A 140 -13.76 -1.22 17.03
N ALA A 141 -13.81 -1.95 15.92
CA ALA A 141 -13.68 -3.41 15.92
C ALA A 141 -12.22 -3.89 15.85
N PHE A 142 -11.29 -3.01 15.52
CA PHE A 142 -9.88 -3.34 15.36
C PHE A 142 -9.04 -2.70 16.46
N ARG A 143 -7.99 -3.40 16.89
CA ARG A 143 -6.91 -2.84 17.73
C ARG A 143 -5.89 -2.14 16.82
N TRP A 144 -6.24 -0.96 16.28
CA TRP A 144 -5.46 -0.25 15.28
C TRP A 144 -3.97 -0.13 15.63
N ARG A 145 -3.62 0.12 16.89
CA ARG A 145 -2.23 0.24 17.36
C ARG A 145 -1.43 -1.07 17.33
N SER A 146 -2.08 -2.21 17.06
CA SER A 146 -1.37 -3.49 16.88
C SER A 146 -0.90 -3.73 15.45
N TYR A 147 -1.15 -2.79 14.54
CA TYR A 147 -0.64 -2.85 13.17
C TYR A 147 0.56 -1.90 13.00
N ARG A 148 1.41 -2.20 12.02
CA ARG A 148 2.52 -1.31 11.63
C ARG A 148 2.14 -0.33 10.50
N ALA A 149 1.18 -0.67 9.67
CA ALA A 149 0.60 0.18 8.63
C ALA A 149 -0.71 -0.43 8.11
N VAL A 150 -1.49 0.38 7.40
CA VAL A 150 -2.72 -0.03 6.69
C VAL A 150 -2.51 0.14 5.20
N ILE A 151 -2.82 -0.88 4.40
CA ILE A 151 -2.85 -0.81 2.93
C ILE A 151 -4.29 -0.97 2.48
N ASN A 152 -4.87 0.11 1.97
CA ASN A 152 -6.23 0.11 1.44
C ASN A 152 -6.23 -0.19 -0.06
N ALA A 153 -6.50 -1.44 -0.41
CA ALA A 153 -6.73 -1.93 -1.77
C ALA A 153 -8.22 -2.04 -2.12
N ALA A 154 -9.12 -1.68 -1.18
CA ALA A 154 -10.55 -1.70 -1.41
C ALA A 154 -11.03 -0.38 -2.03
N ALA A 155 -11.97 -0.50 -2.97
CA ALA A 155 -12.68 0.63 -3.56
C ALA A 155 -13.99 0.16 -4.20
N TYR A 156 -14.91 1.08 -4.40
CA TYR A 156 -15.99 0.90 -5.38
C TYR A 156 -15.43 1.20 -6.77
N THR A 157 -15.48 0.22 -7.68
CA THR A 157 -14.82 0.29 -9.00
C THR A 157 -15.77 0.10 -10.18
N ALA A 158 -17.08 0.02 -9.95
CA ALA A 158 -18.08 -0.07 -11.01
C ALA A 158 -18.33 1.34 -11.64
N VAL A 159 -17.39 1.76 -12.48
CA VAL A 159 -17.25 3.13 -13.03
C VAL A 159 -18.56 3.63 -13.66
N ASP A 160 -19.15 2.85 -14.58
CA ASP A 160 -20.38 3.25 -15.25
C ASP A 160 -21.59 3.24 -14.30
N ASN A 161 -21.66 2.23 -13.41
CA ASN A 161 -22.74 2.15 -12.44
C ASN A 161 -22.71 3.31 -11.43
N ALA A 162 -21.54 3.93 -11.18
CA ALA A 162 -21.44 5.12 -10.33
C ALA A 162 -22.25 6.32 -10.84
N GLU A 163 -22.58 6.38 -12.12
CA GLU A 163 -23.42 7.44 -12.69
C GLU A 163 -24.91 7.26 -12.34
N THR A 164 -25.34 6.07 -11.89
CA THR A 164 -26.69 5.84 -11.38
C THR A 164 -26.86 6.42 -9.97
N PRO A 165 -28.11 6.76 -9.54
CA PRO A 165 -28.34 7.25 -8.18
C PRO A 165 -27.89 6.28 -7.07
N GLU A 166 -28.05 4.98 -7.29
CA GLU A 166 -27.60 3.90 -6.39
C GLU A 166 -26.07 3.84 -6.32
N GLY A 167 -25.45 3.63 -7.49
CA GLY A 167 -24.00 3.50 -7.61
C GLY A 167 -23.26 4.76 -7.14
N ARG A 168 -23.84 5.95 -7.33
CA ARG A 168 -23.31 7.20 -6.78
C ARG A 168 -23.23 7.15 -5.25
N ARG A 169 -24.30 6.73 -4.57
CA ARG A 169 -24.30 6.60 -3.10
C ARG A 169 -23.23 5.62 -2.63
N GLU A 170 -23.13 4.46 -3.27
CA GLU A 170 -22.16 3.42 -2.94
C GLU A 170 -20.71 3.89 -3.20
N ALA A 171 -20.47 4.56 -4.35
CA ALA A 171 -19.17 5.10 -4.69
C ALA A 171 -18.69 6.14 -3.66
N TRP A 172 -19.55 7.10 -3.31
CA TRP A 172 -19.21 8.11 -2.30
C TRP A 172 -19.06 7.52 -0.90
N ALA A 173 -19.90 6.54 -0.51
CA ALA A 173 -19.79 5.87 0.76
C ALA A 173 -18.44 5.14 0.90
N ALA A 174 -18.05 4.35 -0.10
CA ALA A 174 -16.81 3.57 -0.04
C ALA A 174 -15.56 4.42 -0.33
N ASN A 175 -15.56 5.20 -1.43
CA ASN A 175 -14.36 5.87 -1.93
C ASN A 175 -14.05 7.20 -1.23
N ALA A 176 -15.03 7.85 -0.60
CA ALA A 176 -14.84 9.11 0.12
C ALA A 176 -15.01 8.93 1.62
N HIS A 177 -16.23 8.60 2.09
CA HIS A 177 -16.51 8.55 3.53
C HIS A 177 -15.74 7.43 4.24
N GLY A 178 -15.67 6.24 3.63
CA GLY A 178 -14.90 5.12 4.17
C GLY A 178 -13.41 5.41 4.25
N VAL A 179 -12.86 6.09 3.22
CA VAL A 179 -11.46 6.50 3.22
C VAL A 179 -11.19 7.57 4.28
N ALA A 180 -12.09 8.52 4.46
CA ALA A 180 -11.98 9.52 5.53
C ALA A 180 -11.94 8.88 6.93
N ALA A 181 -12.84 7.91 7.17
CA ALA A 181 -12.84 7.16 8.42
C ALA A 181 -11.55 6.35 8.62
N LEU A 182 -11.03 5.74 7.55
CA LEU A 182 -9.78 4.97 7.60
C LEU A 182 -8.56 5.86 7.86
N ALA A 183 -8.50 7.03 7.22
CA ALA A 183 -7.44 8.02 7.46
C ALA A 183 -7.48 8.52 8.92
N SER A 184 -8.68 8.79 9.46
CA SER A 184 -8.85 9.21 10.87
C SER A 184 -8.33 8.17 11.86
N VAL A 185 -8.67 6.89 11.69
CA VAL A 185 -8.16 5.85 12.60
C VAL A 185 -6.65 5.63 12.43
N CYS A 186 -6.11 5.78 11.22
CA CYS A 186 -4.67 5.74 11.00
C CYS A 186 -3.95 6.91 11.70
N GLU A 187 -4.53 8.10 11.68
CA GLU A 187 -4.01 9.27 12.40
C GLU A 187 -4.05 9.04 13.92
N GLU A 188 -5.21 8.64 14.48
CA GLU A 188 -5.40 8.34 15.90
C GLU A 188 -4.44 7.25 16.42
N ALA A 189 -4.15 6.25 15.58
CA ALA A 189 -3.22 5.17 15.90
C ALA A 189 -1.77 5.45 15.47
N ASN A 190 -1.51 6.60 14.81
CA ASN A 190 -0.21 7.01 14.28
C ASN A 190 0.38 6.03 13.23
N LEU A 191 -0.47 5.41 12.42
CA LEU A 191 -0.12 4.40 11.40
C LEU A 191 0.08 5.02 10.02
N PRO A 192 1.07 4.58 9.24
CA PRO A 192 1.11 4.87 7.81
C PRO A 192 -0.12 4.29 7.09
N LEU A 193 -0.69 5.08 6.18
CA LEU A 193 -1.77 4.68 5.29
C LEU A 193 -1.27 4.63 3.85
N VAL A 194 -1.31 3.47 3.20
CA VAL A 194 -1.19 3.35 1.75
C VAL A 194 -2.59 3.31 1.15
N HIS A 195 -2.92 4.27 0.30
CA HIS A 195 -4.24 4.34 -0.36
C HIS A 195 -4.11 4.38 -1.87
N VAL A 196 -4.83 3.50 -2.56
CA VAL A 196 -4.82 3.44 -4.02
C VAL A 196 -5.93 4.30 -4.60
N SER A 197 -5.56 5.20 -5.51
CA SER A 197 -6.43 6.06 -6.29
C SER A 197 -6.33 5.75 -7.79
N THR A 198 -6.74 6.66 -8.64
CA THR A 198 -6.96 6.43 -10.07
C THR A 198 -6.52 7.65 -10.91
N ASP A 199 -6.18 7.40 -12.17
CA ASP A 199 -6.04 8.39 -13.24
C ASP A 199 -7.34 9.18 -13.52
N TYR A 200 -8.51 8.63 -13.17
CA TYR A 200 -9.81 9.30 -13.36
C TYR A 200 -10.01 10.54 -12.49
N VAL A 201 -9.04 10.88 -11.64
CA VAL A 201 -9.01 12.17 -10.95
C VAL A 201 -8.61 13.32 -11.89
N PHE A 202 -8.07 13.01 -13.08
CA PHE A 202 -7.72 13.99 -14.12
C PHE A 202 -8.79 14.09 -15.19
N ASP A 203 -8.80 15.21 -15.92
CA ASP A 203 -9.76 15.47 -17.01
C ASP A 203 -9.39 14.82 -18.36
N GLY A 204 -8.17 14.29 -18.47
CA GLY A 204 -7.70 13.66 -19.70
C GLY A 204 -7.38 14.63 -20.85
N THR A 205 -7.30 15.94 -20.60
CA THR A 205 -7.15 16.97 -21.64
C THR A 205 -5.70 17.25 -22.06
N LEU A 206 -4.71 16.71 -21.33
CA LEU A 206 -3.32 16.84 -21.76
C LEU A 206 -3.13 16.22 -23.16
N PRO A 207 -2.39 16.90 -24.06
CA PRO A 207 -2.05 16.35 -25.38
C PRO A 207 -1.42 14.96 -25.26
N VAL A 208 -1.73 14.10 -26.23
CA VAL A 208 -1.07 12.77 -26.34
C VAL A 208 0.45 12.96 -26.43
N GLY A 209 1.19 12.19 -25.65
CA GLY A 209 2.64 12.31 -25.50
C GLY A 209 3.07 13.17 -24.30
N GLN A 210 2.13 13.81 -23.61
CA GLN A 210 2.37 14.44 -22.30
C GLN A 210 1.80 13.55 -21.19
N GLU A 211 2.42 13.63 -20.02
CA GLU A 211 2.06 12.83 -18.84
C GLU A 211 1.63 13.74 -17.68
N TYR A 212 0.64 13.30 -16.93
CA TYR A 212 0.21 14.01 -15.72
C TYR A 212 1.28 13.89 -14.63
N SER A 213 1.77 15.02 -14.11
CA SER A 213 2.60 15.03 -12.92
C SER A 213 1.76 14.83 -11.65
N VAL A 214 2.39 14.46 -10.54
CA VAL A 214 1.68 14.28 -9.25
C VAL A 214 1.10 15.60 -8.71
N GLU A 215 1.66 16.74 -9.11
CA GLU A 215 1.23 18.09 -8.75
C GLU A 215 0.15 18.64 -9.71
N HIS A 216 -0.15 17.96 -10.82
CA HIS A 216 -1.17 18.42 -11.77
C HIS A 216 -2.53 18.56 -11.07
N PRO A 217 -3.26 19.67 -11.25
CA PRO A 217 -4.58 19.84 -10.64
C PRO A 217 -5.54 18.72 -11.04
N ILE A 218 -6.27 18.19 -10.06
CA ILE A 218 -7.29 17.18 -10.31
C ILE A 218 -8.58 17.83 -10.81
N SER A 219 -9.24 17.22 -11.80
CA SER A 219 -10.47 17.68 -12.44
C SER A 219 -11.28 16.48 -12.95
N PRO A 220 -11.87 15.67 -12.05
CA PRO A 220 -12.53 14.43 -12.44
C PRO A 220 -13.76 14.65 -13.28
N LEU A 221 -13.94 13.88 -14.36
CA LEU A 221 -15.07 13.96 -15.29
C LEU A 221 -16.29 13.17 -14.83
N SER A 222 -16.09 12.09 -14.06
CA SER A 222 -17.10 11.12 -13.69
C SER A 222 -17.39 11.11 -12.19
N VAL A 223 -18.53 10.55 -11.80
CA VAL A 223 -18.88 10.34 -10.39
C VAL A 223 -17.86 9.45 -9.70
N TYR A 224 -17.39 8.39 -10.38
CA TYR A 224 -16.31 7.54 -9.86
C TYR A 224 -15.05 8.37 -9.59
N GLY A 225 -14.56 9.11 -10.57
CA GLY A 225 -13.39 9.98 -10.42
C GLY A 225 -13.56 11.01 -9.29
N ALA A 226 -14.72 11.67 -9.21
CA ALA A 226 -15.03 12.63 -8.15
C ALA A 226 -15.03 11.97 -6.75
N SER A 227 -15.60 10.76 -6.61
CA SER A 227 -15.59 10.02 -5.34
C SER A 227 -14.18 9.63 -4.91
N LYS A 228 -13.32 9.22 -5.86
CA LYS A 228 -11.92 8.91 -5.62
C LYS A 228 -11.12 10.16 -5.25
N ALA A 229 -11.33 11.29 -5.93
CA ALA A 229 -10.71 12.57 -5.63
C ALA A 229 -11.05 13.07 -4.22
N ALA A 230 -12.30 12.90 -3.77
CA ALA A 230 -12.69 13.18 -2.40
C ALA A 230 -11.97 12.28 -1.38
N GLY A 231 -11.79 10.99 -1.71
CA GLY A 231 -10.99 10.06 -0.92
C GLY A 231 -9.51 10.44 -0.86
N GLU A 232 -8.93 10.94 -1.96
CA GLU A 232 -7.56 11.47 -1.96
C GLU A 232 -7.42 12.62 -0.96
N SER A 233 -8.36 13.58 -0.99
CA SER A 233 -8.35 14.72 -0.06
C SER A 233 -8.39 14.26 1.40
N ALA A 234 -9.17 13.22 1.69
CA ALA A 234 -9.26 12.65 3.03
C ALA A 234 -7.97 11.90 3.44
N ALA A 235 -7.41 11.07 2.55
CA ALA A 235 -6.20 10.32 2.82
C ALA A 235 -4.98 11.23 3.01
N THR A 236 -4.87 12.30 2.21
CA THR A 236 -3.75 13.26 2.26
C THR A 236 -3.82 14.22 3.43
N ALA A 237 -4.96 14.35 4.10
CA ALA A 237 -5.07 15.07 5.37
C ALA A 237 -4.21 14.44 6.47
N TRP A 238 -4.00 13.13 6.44
CA TRP A 238 -3.06 12.45 7.32
C TRP A 238 -1.62 12.51 6.77
N ARG A 239 -0.70 13.08 7.54
CA ARG A 239 0.70 13.28 7.09
C ARG A 239 1.47 12.01 6.75
N LYS A 240 1.13 10.85 7.36
CA LYS A 240 1.79 9.56 7.08
C LYS A 240 1.02 8.76 6.04
N HIS A 241 0.91 9.30 4.82
CA HIS A 241 0.22 8.63 3.72
C HIS A 241 1.15 8.38 2.54
N TYR A 242 0.87 7.28 1.83
CA TYR A 242 1.28 7.04 0.46
C TYR A 242 0.01 6.95 -0.37
N LEU A 243 -0.27 7.97 -1.16
CA LEU A 243 -1.37 7.99 -2.12
C LEU A 243 -0.84 7.54 -3.47
N LEU A 244 -1.38 6.42 -3.99
CA LEU A 244 -0.92 5.82 -5.24
C LEU A 244 -1.99 6.00 -6.32
N ARG A 245 -1.80 6.92 -7.26
CA ARG A 245 -2.63 7.02 -8.46
C ARG A 245 -2.14 6.01 -9.48
N THR A 246 -3.05 5.22 -10.02
CA THR A 246 -2.78 4.16 -11.00
C THR A 246 -3.79 4.17 -12.12
N SER A 247 -3.49 3.47 -13.22
CA SER A 247 -4.34 3.34 -14.41
C SER A 247 -4.41 1.90 -14.86
N TRP A 248 -5.51 1.49 -15.49
CA TRP A 248 -5.68 0.24 -16.24
C TRP A 248 -5.14 -1.01 -15.52
N VAL A 249 -5.63 -1.25 -14.31
CA VAL A 249 -5.13 -2.33 -13.44
C VAL A 249 -5.43 -3.70 -14.03
N VAL A 250 -4.38 -4.53 -14.13
CA VAL A 250 -4.41 -5.90 -14.61
C VAL A 250 -3.87 -6.83 -13.50
N GLY A 251 -4.71 -7.76 -13.07
CA GLY A 251 -4.35 -8.74 -12.04
C GLY A 251 -5.17 -10.01 -12.17
N GLU A 252 -5.08 -10.87 -11.17
CA GLU A 252 -5.83 -12.12 -11.14
C GLU A 252 -7.35 -11.88 -11.15
N GLY A 253 -8.07 -12.62 -12.00
CA GLY A 253 -9.52 -12.55 -12.17
C GLY A 253 -9.95 -11.73 -13.38
N LYS A 254 -11.17 -11.18 -13.34
CA LYS A 254 -11.76 -10.46 -14.47
C LYS A 254 -11.07 -9.12 -14.70
N ASN A 255 -10.42 -8.95 -15.84
CA ASN A 255 -9.80 -7.71 -16.28
C ASN A 255 -9.80 -7.64 -17.82
N PHE A 256 -9.33 -6.52 -18.37
CA PHE A 256 -9.33 -6.30 -19.82
C PHE A 256 -8.45 -7.33 -20.56
N VAL A 257 -7.24 -7.60 -20.10
CA VAL A 257 -6.30 -8.54 -20.75
C VAL A 257 -6.88 -9.94 -20.77
N ALA A 258 -7.40 -10.44 -19.65
CA ALA A 258 -8.04 -11.74 -19.57
C ALA A 258 -9.28 -11.83 -20.48
N THR A 259 -10.04 -10.74 -20.60
CA THR A 259 -11.19 -10.68 -21.52
C THR A 259 -10.74 -10.76 -22.97
N MET A 260 -9.70 -10.02 -23.39
CA MET A 260 -9.18 -10.05 -24.74
C MET A 260 -8.58 -11.44 -25.10
N ALA A 261 -7.84 -12.06 -24.16
CA ALA A 261 -7.32 -13.43 -24.36
C ALA A 261 -8.46 -14.43 -24.59
N SER A 262 -9.52 -14.37 -23.78
CA SER A 262 -10.70 -15.22 -23.95
C SER A 262 -11.44 -14.97 -25.27
N LEU A 263 -11.52 -13.71 -25.74
CA LEU A 263 -12.10 -13.39 -27.07
C LEU A 263 -11.24 -13.94 -28.19
N ALA A 264 -9.92 -13.85 -28.08
CA ALA A 264 -8.98 -14.38 -29.07
C ALA A 264 -9.16 -15.90 -29.26
N GLU A 265 -9.17 -16.66 -28.14
CA GLU A 265 -9.40 -18.11 -28.12
C GLU A 265 -10.76 -18.51 -28.73
N ARG A 266 -11.80 -17.74 -28.45
CA ARG A 266 -13.16 -18.01 -28.99
C ARG A 266 -13.32 -17.61 -30.45
N GLY A 267 -12.31 -17.05 -31.08
CA GLY A 267 -12.37 -16.66 -32.49
C GLY A 267 -13.16 -15.37 -32.74
N VAL A 268 -13.32 -14.49 -31.74
CA VAL A 268 -14.06 -13.22 -31.86
C VAL A 268 -13.17 -12.12 -32.41
N ASP A 269 -13.71 -11.25 -33.27
CA ASP A 269 -13.05 -10.05 -33.83
C ASP A 269 -13.64 -8.79 -33.13
N PRO A 270 -13.01 -8.27 -32.06
CA PRO A 270 -13.55 -7.16 -31.30
C PRO A 270 -13.26 -5.81 -31.97
N ALA A 271 -14.19 -4.87 -31.81
CA ALA A 271 -13.91 -3.45 -32.00
C ALA A 271 -13.51 -2.85 -30.64
N VAL A 272 -12.32 -2.28 -30.56
CA VAL A 272 -11.74 -1.77 -29.30
C VAL A 272 -11.42 -0.28 -29.42
N VAL A 273 -11.67 0.45 -28.33
CA VAL A 273 -11.45 1.90 -28.24
C VAL A 273 -9.99 2.26 -28.53
N ALA A 274 -9.79 3.20 -29.47
CA ALA A 274 -8.48 3.63 -29.97
C ALA A 274 -8.20 5.13 -29.74
N ASP A 275 -9.06 5.82 -28.99
CA ASP A 275 -8.96 7.25 -28.67
C ASP A 275 -8.78 7.51 -27.15
N GLN A 276 -8.49 6.47 -26.37
CA GLN A 276 -8.07 6.58 -24.97
C GLN A 276 -6.64 6.06 -24.83
N TRP A 277 -5.78 6.88 -24.26
CA TRP A 277 -4.35 6.68 -24.17
C TRP A 277 -3.90 6.49 -22.71
N GLY A 278 -3.02 5.54 -22.44
CA GLY A 278 -2.51 5.27 -21.10
C GLY A 278 -1.50 4.12 -21.08
N ARG A 279 -1.24 3.61 -19.90
CA ARG A 279 -0.42 2.41 -19.68
C ARG A 279 -1.15 1.44 -18.78
N PRO A 280 -1.10 0.13 -19.04
CA PRO A 280 -1.58 -0.87 -18.08
C PRO A 280 -0.70 -0.88 -16.83
N THR A 281 -1.28 -1.25 -15.71
CA THR A 281 -0.60 -1.45 -14.45
C THR A 281 -0.86 -2.86 -13.95
N PHE A 282 0.16 -3.69 -13.97
CA PHE A 282 0.04 -5.04 -13.44
C PHE A 282 0.09 -5.01 -11.90
N THR A 283 -0.81 -5.76 -11.27
CA THR A 283 -0.91 -5.76 -9.79
C THR A 283 0.38 -6.17 -9.09
N GLN A 284 1.20 -6.98 -9.75
CA GLN A 284 2.53 -7.36 -9.26
C GLN A 284 3.42 -6.14 -9.05
N ASP A 285 3.43 -5.21 -10.01
CA ASP A 285 4.24 -3.99 -9.94
C ASP A 285 3.61 -2.96 -9.00
N LEU A 286 2.27 -2.83 -9.01
CA LEU A 286 1.56 -1.93 -8.10
C LEU A 286 1.75 -2.34 -6.63
N ALA A 287 1.64 -3.64 -6.33
CA ALA A 287 1.93 -4.17 -4.99
C ALA A 287 3.40 -3.99 -4.62
N GLY A 288 4.31 -4.27 -5.57
CA GLY A 288 5.75 -4.06 -5.38
C GLY A 288 6.08 -2.62 -5.03
N ALA A 289 5.52 -1.65 -5.75
CA ALA A 289 5.71 -0.22 -5.50
C ALA A 289 5.16 0.19 -4.12
N ALA A 290 3.94 -0.26 -3.78
CA ALA A 290 3.32 0.02 -2.48
C ALA A 290 4.18 -0.47 -1.31
N LEU A 291 4.66 -1.71 -1.40
CA LEU A 291 5.53 -2.32 -0.39
C LEU A 291 6.92 -1.67 -0.37
N HIS A 292 7.48 -1.32 -1.53
CA HIS A 292 8.76 -0.62 -1.61
C HIS A 292 8.70 0.71 -0.86
N LEU A 293 7.74 1.59 -1.18
CA LEU A 293 7.59 2.88 -0.53
C LEU A 293 7.43 2.74 0.99
N LEU A 294 6.63 1.78 1.42
CA LEU A 294 6.38 1.54 2.84
C LEU A 294 7.62 1.02 3.58
N PHE A 295 8.36 0.07 3.01
CA PHE A 295 9.48 -0.59 3.70
C PHE A 295 10.79 0.17 3.62
N THR A 296 11.01 0.96 2.59
CA THR A 296 12.17 1.86 2.50
C THR A 296 12.00 3.13 3.31
N GLY A 297 10.76 3.42 3.77
CA GLY A 297 10.46 4.69 4.42
C GLY A 297 10.61 5.87 3.47
N ALA A 298 10.23 5.69 2.20
CA ALA A 298 10.21 6.77 1.21
C ALA A 298 9.43 7.99 1.74
N PRO A 299 9.70 9.21 1.27
CA PRO A 299 8.94 10.39 1.69
C PRO A 299 7.44 10.20 1.51
N TYR A 300 6.66 10.50 2.55
CA TYR A 300 5.20 10.46 2.46
C TYR A 300 4.68 11.40 1.38
N GLY A 301 3.55 11.08 0.78
CA GLY A 301 2.91 11.91 -0.24
C GLY A 301 2.26 11.11 -1.37
N THR A 302 1.90 11.81 -2.45
CA THR A 302 1.28 11.24 -3.64
C THR A 302 2.35 10.72 -4.60
N TYR A 303 2.11 9.54 -5.16
CA TYR A 303 2.92 8.89 -6.19
C TYR A 303 2.03 8.43 -7.34
N HIS A 304 2.57 8.47 -8.55
CA HIS A 304 1.98 7.78 -9.68
C HIS A 304 2.63 6.40 -9.83
N VAL A 305 1.81 5.38 -10.03
CA VAL A 305 2.26 4.00 -10.16
C VAL A 305 1.58 3.36 -11.36
N SER A 306 2.32 3.15 -12.43
CA SER A 306 1.97 2.29 -13.56
C SER A 306 3.20 1.53 -14.02
N ASN A 307 3.04 0.58 -14.93
CA ASN A 307 4.19 0.07 -15.66
C ASN A 307 4.77 1.14 -16.57
N SER A 308 6.04 1.07 -16.89
CA SER A 308 6.72 1.95 -17.84
C SER A 308 6.50 1.47 -19.30
N GLY A 309 7.17 2.09 -20.24
CA GLY A 309 7.04 1.80 -21.67
C GLY A 309 6.27 2.87 -22.41
N GLU A 310 5.91 2.62 -23.65
CA GLU A 310 5.15 3.56 -24.48
C GLU A 310 3.73 3.77 -23.96
N VAL A 311 3.17 4.96 -24.19
CA VAL A 311 1.76 5.26 -23.99
C VAL A 311 0.98 4.70 -25.16
N ILE A 312 0.04 3.81 -24.88
CA ILE A 312 -0.70 3.04 -25.90
C ILE A 312 -2.23 3.25 -25.73
N THR A 313 -3.00 2.80 -26.73
CA THR A 313 -4.46 2.76 -26.64
C THR A 313 -4.95 1.39 -26.11
N TRP A 314 -6.22 1.33 -25.74
CA TRP A 314 -6.87 0.05 -25.41
C TRP A 314 -6.83 -0.93 -26.62
N ALA A 315 -6.98 -0.40 -27.84
CA ALA A 315 -6.87 -1.21 -29.06
C ALA A 315 -5.46 -1.78 -29.25
N ASP A 316 -4.40 -1.02 -28.94
CA ASP A 316 -3.03 -1.51 -29.03
C ASP A 316 -2.76 -2.58 -27.97
N LEU A 317 -3.26 -2.38 -26.75
CA LEU A 317 -3.16 -3.42 -25.70
C LEU A 317 -3.90 -4.69 -26.12
N ALA A 318 -5.10 -4.57 -26.73
CA ALA A 318 -5.83 -5.74 -27.23
C ALA A 318 -5.06 -6.48 -28.33
N ARG A 319 -4.42 -5.76 -29.28
CA ARG A 319 -3.55 -6.36 -30.31
C ARG A 319 -2.35 -7.07 -29.73
N ALA A 320 -1.73 -6.47 -28.70
CA ALA A 320 -0.61 -7.10 -27.98
C ALA A 320 -1.05 -8.40 -27.30
N VAL A 321 -2.26 -8.44 -26.73
CA VAL A 321 -2.82 -9.68 -26.14
C VAL A 321 -3.06 -10.74 -27.21
N TYR A 322 -3.68 -10.39 -28.36
CA TYR A 322 -3.92 -11.32 -29.47
C TYR A 322 -2.60 -11.91 -29.94
N THR A 323 -1.59 -11.07 -30.20
CA THR A 323 -0.25 -11.54 -30.60
C THR A 323 0.37 -12.44 -29.52
N GLY A 324 0.33 -12.03 -28.27
CA GLY A 324 0.93 -12.76 -27.16
C GLY A 324 0.26 -14.12 -26.87
N THR A 325 -1.00 -14.31 -27.30
CA THR A 325 -1.74 -15.58 -27.23
C THR A 325 -1.70 -16.38 -28.53
N GLY A 326 -0.87 -15.95 -29.52
CA GLY A 326 -0.68 -16.69 -30.78
C GLY A 326 -1.78 -16.43 -31.82
N HIS A 327 -2.55 -15.35 -31.70
CA HIS A 327 -3.62 -14.98 -32.62
C HIS A 327 -3.25 -13.75 -33.46
N ASP A 328 -3.93 -13.58 -34.60
CA ASP A 328 -3.70 -12.45 -35.50
C ASP A 328 -4.22 -11.12 -34.89
N ALA A 329 -3.31 -10.17 -34.68
CA ALA A 329 -3.63 -8.83 -34.20
C ALA A 329 -4.54 -8.03 -35.14
N ALA A 330 -4.54 -8.34 -36.45
CA ALA A 330 -5.41 -7.69 -37.44
C ALA A 330 -6.91 -7.93 -37.19
N ARG A 331 -7.25 -8.94 -36.37
CA ARG A 331 -8.63 -9.22 -35.93
C ARG A 331 -9.20 -8.15 -35.00
N VAL A 332 -8.35 -7.31 -34.38
CA VAL A 332 -8.76 -6.23 -33.50
C VAL A 332 -8.96 -4.96 -34.33
N SER A 333 -10.19 -4.55 -34.54
CA SER A 333 -10.54 -3.28 -35.20
C SER A 333 -10.60 -2.12 -34.21
N ASN A 334 -10.42 -0.89 -34.73
CA ASN A 334 -10.57 0.33 -33.93
C ASN A 334 -12.03 0.76 -33.89
N THR A 335 -12.43 1.34 -32.75
CA THR A 335 -13.64 2.15 -32.59
C THR A 335 -13.31 3.38 -31.73
N THR A 336 -14.17 4.39 -31.76
CA THR A 336 -14.06 5.54 -30.85
C THR A 336 -14.84 5.31 -29.56
N THR A 337 -14.52 6.08 -28.53
CA THR A 337 -15.28 6.08 -27.26
C THR A 337 -16.75 6.39 -27.51
N GLU A 338 -17.05 7.39 -28.39
CA GLU A 338 -18.38 7.77 -28.72
C GLU A 338 -19.17 6.63 -29.38
N GLU A 339 -18.59 5.98 -30.40
CA GLU A 339 -19.23 4.85 -31.10
C GLU A 339 -19.45 3.65 -30.16
N TYR A 340 -18.46 3.35 -29.31
CA TYR A 340 -18.53 2.22 -28.38
C TYR A 340 -19.67 2.37 -27.38
N PHE A 341 -19.93 3.59 -26.89
CA PHE A 341 -20.99 3.89 -25.93
C PHE A 341 -22.27 4.44 -26.54
N ALA A 342 -22.39 4.50 -27.88
CA ALA A 342 -23.56 5.10 -28.59
C ALA A 342 -24.92 4.51 -28.14
N ASN A 343 -24.96 3.25 -27.74
CA ASN A 343 -26.17 2.56 -27.28
C ASN A 343 -26.19 2.33 -25.74
N ALA A 344 -25.24 2.84 -25.00
CA ALA A 344 -25.22 2.69 -23.55
C ALA A 344 -26.26 3.64 -22.90
N GLN A 345 -27.12 3.09 -22.05
CA GLN A 345 -28.07 3.90 -21.28
C GLN A 345 -27.41 4.73 -20.19
N VAL A 346 -26.33 4.20 -19.63
CA VAL A 346 -25.51 4.85 -18.58
C VAL A 346 -24.05 4.55 -18.87
N PHE A 347 -23.25 5.59 -19.01
CA PHE A 347 -21.79 5.48 -19.11
C PHE A 347 -21.13 6.67 -18.43
N ALA A 348 -19.96 6.44 -17.86
CA ALA A 348 -19.15 7.47 -17.24
C ALA A 348 -18.23 8.12 -18.29
N PRO A 349 -18.05 9.45 -18.30
CA PRO A 349 -16.98 10.09 -19.07
C PRO A 349 -15.61 9.55 -18.65
N ARG A 350 -14.76 9.31 -19.64
CA ARG A 350 -13.42 8.76 -19.46
C ARG A 350 -12.36 9.75 -19.91
N PRO A 351 -11.20 9.84 -19.23
CA PRO A 351 -10.07 10.62 -19.71
C PRO A 351 -9.60 10.12 -21.08
N THR A 352 -9.35 11.03 -22.02
CA THR A 352 -8.71 10.69 -23.30
C THR A 352 -7.23 10.34 -23.09
N ASN A 353 -6.54 11.03 -22.18
CA ASN A 353 -5.18 10.76 -21.80
C ASN A 353 -5.11 10.40 -20.31
N SER A 354 -4.63 9.22 -20.01
CA SER A 354 -4.39 8.66 -18.66
C SER A 354 -2.91 8.41 -18.38
N ALA A 355 -2.01 9.00 -19.15
CA ALA A 355 -0.58 8.79 -18.98
C ALA A 355 -0.06 9.50 -17.73
N LEU A 356 0.56 8.74 -16.83
CA LEU A 356 1.05 9.19 -15.53
C LEU A 356 2.58 9.32 -15.54
N ASP A 357 3.11 10.46 -15.10
CA ASP A 357 4.55 10.67 -14.89
C ASP A 357 5.04 9.85 -13.68
N LEU A 358 6.02 9.00 -13.91
CA LEU A 358 6.58 8.07 -12.92
C LEU A 358 7.87 8.58 -12.26
N SER A 359 8.33 9.77 -12.59
CA SER A 359 9.62 10.31 -12.16
C SER A 359 9.79 10.32 -10.65
N LYS A 360 8.74 10.67 -9.89
CA LYS A 360 8.77 10.69 -8.42
C LYS A 360 8.90 9.28 -7.82
N LEU A 361 8.27 8.28 -8.42
CA LEU A 361 8.39 6.88 -7.99
C LEU A 361 9.81 6.36 -8.25
N ILE A 362 10.35 6.69 -9.42
CA ILE A 362 11.75 6.34 -9.80
C ILE A 362 12.75 7.02 -8.86
N ALA A 363 12.55 8.30 -8.55
CA ALA A 363 13.37 9.03 -7.59
C ALA A 363 13.31 8.45 -6.16
N ALA A 364 12.19 7.78 -5.80
CA ALA A 364 12.05 7.04 -4.56
C ALA A 364 12.71 5.64 -4.58
N GLY A 365 13.41 5.30 -5.67
CA GLY A 365 14.19 4.06 -5.80
C GLY A 365 13.42 2.85 -6.33
N PHE A 366 12.20 3.03 -6.83
CA PHE A 366 11.45 1.96 -7.49
C PHE A 366 11.50 2.14 -9.01
N THR A 367 11.96 1.12 -9.72
CA THR A 367 11.98 1.10 -11.20
C THR A 367 10.77 0.32 -11.72
N PRO A 368 9.76 0.98 -12.30
CA PRO A 368 8.62 0.29 -12.91
C PRO A 368 9.10 -0.54 -14.10
N ARG A 369 8.62 -1.79 -14.21
CA ARG A 369 8.89 -2.64 -15.36
C ARG A 369 8.16 -2.11 -16.60
N ASP A 370 8.70 -2.43 -17.79
CA ASP A 370 7.98 -2.17 -19.03
C ASP A 370 6.69 -3.01 -19.11
N HIS A 371 5.60 -2.40 -19.58
CA HIS A 371 4.30 -3.06 -19.65
C HIS A 371 4.28 -4.23 -20.66
N CYS A 372 5.14 -4.22 -21.68
CA CYS A 372 5.24 -5.33 -22.62
C CYS A 372 5.82 -6.57 -21.93
N ASP A 373 6.87 -6.39 -21.11
CA ASP A 373 7.47 -7.48 -20.33
C ASP A 373 6.49 -8.03 -19.31
N ALA A 374 5.78 -7.13 -18.60
CA ALA A 374 4.78 -7.50 -17.63
C ALA A 374 3.57 -8.23 -18.27
N LEU A 375 3.13 -7.81 -19.46
CA LEU A 375 2.09 -8.49 -20.24
C LEU A 375 2.54 -9.89 -20.64
N ALA A 376 3.77 -10.02 -21.19
CA ALA A 376 4.31 -11.31 -21.61
C ALA A 376 4.42 -12.30 -20.45
N GLU A 377 4.75 -11.84 -19.25
CA GLU A 377 4.77 -12.65 -18.03
C GLU A 377 3.36 -13.04 -17.58
N TYR A 378 2.43 -12.09 -17.57
CA TYR A 378 1.03 -12.31 -17.18
C TYR A 378 0.32 -13.33 -18.08
N LEU A 379 0.55 -13.27 -19.40
CA LEU A 379 -0.05 -14.20 -20.36
C LEU A 379 0.43 -15.65 -20.19
N LYS A 380 1.59 -15.90 -19.55
CA LYS A 380 2.07 -17.28 -19.26
C LYS A 380 1.29 -17.95 -18.14
N VAL A 381 0.61 -17.19 -17.29
CA VAL A 381 -0.10 -17.70 -16.10
C VAL A 381 -1.62 -17.56 -16.24
N LEU A 382 -2.10 -16.99 -17.33
CA LEU A 382 -3.50 -16.85 -17.66
C LEU A 382 -4.04 -18.15 -18.28
#